data_734f87f65420710fb0b09419bd5855d3
#
_entry.id   734f87f65420710fb0b09419bd5855d3
#
_cell.length_a   1.000
_cell.length_b   1.000
_cell.length_c   1.000
_cell.angle_alpha   90.00
_cell.angle_beta   90.00
_cell.angle_gamma   90.00
#
_symmetry.space_group_name_H-M   'P 1'
#
loop_
_entity.id
_entity.type
_entity.pdbx_description
1 polymer ?
#
loop_
_entity_poly.entity_id
_entity_poly.type
_entity_poly.pdbx_seq_one_letter_code
_entity_poly.pdbx_strand_id
1 'polypeptide(L)'
;MWYIFYREVNCLYEWNEAIQKMIDWIEDNLCENPSLLQMSEQIGYSPYYCSVRFHEITGMTIKRYLAGRRLRLAALALRDTDERIIDIAVRCGYSSQEALTRAFQTAFGCTPASYRRNPVPIPLSVRQVVLSPEYYQNMRGEKTMSKTVLTEAHVKVEFIPAHKYLGIWSDNAKGYGDFWQGRDCDSICGTIDSLSNVSDIIVTGHTAGWKKVNGEYNYFYGMGVPSDYNGKIPEGFELREIPASYYLVFFHPTYDYLKDNGEVMGRVENLAWNYDISKFGGGKYEWNEDVCQCYQRHYPEVLGYQILRPIKLK
;
A
#
# COMPACT_ATOMS: atom_id res chain seq x y z
N MET A 1 -29.92 14.52 -20.47
CA MET A 1 -29.34 13.42 -19.66
C MET A 1 -27.81 13.45 -19.65
N TRP A 2 -27.09 13.52 -20.78
CA TRP A 2 -25.62 13.62 -20.87
C TRP A 2 -25.02 14.86 -20.19
N TYR A 3 -25.66 16.03 -20.29
CA TYR A 3 -25.17 17.28 -19.70
C TYR A 3 -25.21 17.29 -18.16
N ILE A 4 -26.23 16.66 -17.56
CA ILE A 4 -26.36 16.53 -16.12
C ILE A 4 -25.31 15.56 -15.59
N PHE A 5 -25.11 14.42 -16.26
CA PHE A 5 -24.09 13.43 -15.93
C PHE A 5 -22.67 14.00 -15.99
N TYR A 6 -22.36 14.77 -17.04
CA TYR A 6 -21.05 15.43 -17.21
C TYR A 6 -20.77 16.46 -16.10
N ARG A 7 -21.81 17.18 -15.65
CA ARG A 7 -21.68 18.19 -14.58
C ARG A 7 -21.51 17.53 -13.20
N GLU A 8 -22.17 16.42 -12.95
CA GLU A 8 -22.01 15.65 -11.68
C GLU A 8 -20.63 15.00 -11.60
N VAL A 9 -20.12 14.45 -12.69
CA VAL A 9 -18.79 13.85 -12.78
C VAL A 9 -17.67 14.89 -12.58
N ASN A 10 -17.75 16.06 -13.22
CA ASN A 10 -16.79 17.14 -13.01
C ASN A 10 -16.83 17.68 -11.57
N CYS A 11 -18.01 17.83 -10.98
CA CYS A 11 -18.15 18.28 -9.60
C CYS A 11 -17.53 17.27 -8.61
N LEU A 12 -17.69 15.97 -8.85
CA LEU A 12 -17.08 14.93 -8.02
C LEU A 12 -15.54 14.92 -8.16
N TYR A 13 -15.02 15.13 -9.35
CA TYR A 13 -13.56 15.24 -9.60
C TYR A 13 -12.96 16.44 -8.85
N GLU A 14 -13.58 17.62 -8.98
CA GLU A 14 -13.14 18.83 -8.28
C GLU A 14 -13.09 18.62 -6.76
N TRP A 15 -14.11 17.94 -6.19
CA TRP A 15 -14.12 17.64 -4.77
C TRP A 15 -13.07 16.62 -4.34
N ASN A 16 -12.82 15.58 -5.14
CA ASN A 16 -11.77 14.62 -4.84
C ASN A 16 -10.37 15.27 -4.91
N GLU A 17 -10.13 16.16 -5.87
CA GLU A 17 -8.91 16.95 -5.93
C GLU A 17 -8.77 17.88 -4.72
N ALA A 18 -9.83 18.58 -4.34
CA ALA A 18 -9.84 19.44 -3.17
C ALA A 18 -9.60 18.67 -1.87
N ILE A 19 -10.25 17.51 -1.71
CA ILE A 19 -10.05 16.66 -0.52
C ILE A 19 -8.66 16.03 -0.51
N GLN A 20 -8.10 15.65 -1.66
CA GLN A 20 -6.71 15.18 -1.71
C GLN A 20 -5.73 16.27 -1.26
N LYS A 21 -5.87 17.49 -1.77
CA LYS A 21 -5.06 18.64 -1.32
C LYS A 21 -5.21 18.90 0.19
N MET A 22 -6.42 18.74 0.72
CA MET A 22 -6.66 18.86 2.15
C MET A 22 -5.98 17.77 2.95
N ILE A 23 -6.01 16.53 2.48
CA ILE A 23 -5.30 15.39 3.08
C ILE A 23 -3.79 15.65 3.08
N ASP A 24 -3.24 16.07 1.94
CA ASP A 24 -1.81 16.33 1.79
C ASP A 24 -1.37 17.42 2.78
N TRP A 25 -2.12 18.52 2.85
CA TRP A 25 -1.85 19.58 3.81
C TRP A 25 -1.96 19.12 5.28
N ILE A 26 -2.95 18.27 5.60
CA ILE A 26 -3.10 17.68 6.94
C ILE A 26 -1.88 16.83 7.29
N GLU A 27 -1.38 16.00 6.37
CA GLU A 27 -0.19 15.16 6.59
C GLU A 27 1.05 15.99 6.91
N ASP A 28 1.22 17.12 6.21
CA ASP A 28 2.34 18.04 6.44
C ASP A 28 2.24 18.80 7.79
N ASN A 29 1.02 18.90 8.35
CA ASN A 29 0.75 19.69 9.57
C ASN A 29 0.18 18.85 10.73
N LEU A 30 0.36 17.54 10.71
CA LEU A 30 -0.22 16.63 11.72
C LEU A 30 0.08 17.03 13.17
N CYS A 31 1.27 17.55 13.42
CA CYS A 31 1.78 17.87 14.76
C CYS A 31 1.35 19.27 15.24
N GLU A 32 0.84 20.14 14.37
CA GLU A 32 0.57 21.55 14.64
C GLU A 32 -0.85 21.86 15.15
N ASN A 33 -1.65 20.83 15.45
CA ASN A 33 -3.06 20.97 15.81
C ASN A 33 -3.89 21.79 14.81
N PRO A 34 -3.89 21.44 13.51
CA PRO A 34 -4.55 22.20 12.50
C PRO A 34 -6.07 22.32 12.77
N SER A 35 -6.59 23.54 12.67
CA SER A 35 -8.03 23.79 12.78
C SER A 35 -8.75 23.53 11.46
N LEU A 36 -10.05 23.22 11.53
CA LEU A 36 -10.87 23.05 10.33
C LEU A 36 -10.89 24.31 9.46
N LEU A 37 -10.80 25.49 10.08
CA LEU A 37 -10.73 26.76 9.35
C LEU A 37 -9.46 26.83 8.49
N GLN A 38 -8.29 26.58 9.07
CA GLN A 38 -7.03 26.55 8.34
C GLN A 38 -7.05 25.53 7.18
N MET A 39 -7.59 24.33 7.43
CA MET A 39 -7.72 23.29 6.40
C MET A 39 -8.61 23.76 5.24
N SER A 40 -9.72 24.42 5.55
CA SER A 40 -10.69 24.89 4.55
C SER A 40 -10.15 26.06 3.72
N GLU A 41 -9.32 26.92 4.29
CA GLU A 41 -8.63 28.02 3.60
C GLU A 41 -7.68 27.49 2.51
N GLN A 42 -7.06 26.31 2.70
CA GLN A 42 -6.16 25.71 1.70
C GLN A 42 -6.84 25.31 0.40
N ILE A 43 -8.15 25.03 0.47
CA ILE A 43 -8.91 24.53 -0.69
C ILE A 43 -10.00 25.50 -1.14
N GLY A 44 -10.16 26.64 -0.45
CA GLY A 44 -11.06 27.72 -0.85
C GLY A 44 -12.56 27.43 -0.66
N TYR A 45 -12.92 26.49 0.23
CA TYR A 45 -14.30 26.13 0.54
C TYR A 45 -14.65 26.44 1.99
N SER A 46 -15.94 26.49 2.33
CA SER A 46 -16.35 26.71 3.73
C SER A 46 -16.02 25.50 4.63
N PRO A 47 -15.71 25.73 5.92
CA PRO A 47 -15.41 24.65 6.87
C PRO A 47 -16.49 23.56 6.94
N TYR A 48 -17.75 23.97 6.85
CA TYR A 48 -18.87 23.03 6.86
C TYR A 48 -18.83 22.08 5.67
N TYR A 49 -18.69 22.63 4.44
CA TYR A 49 -18.61 21.81 3.23
C TYR A 49 -17.39 20.91 3.22
N CYS A 50 -16.23 21.41 3.67
CA CYS A 50 -15.01 20.61 3.81
C CYS A 50 -15.23 19.39 4.71
N SER A 51 -15.87 19.59 5.88
CA SER A 51 -16.16 18.49 6.82
C SER A 51 -17.12 17.44 6.25
N VAL A 52 -18.18 17.89 5.57
CA VAL A 52 -19.17 16.99 4.95
C VAL A 52 -18.54 16.19 3.82
N ARG A 53 -17.85 16.87 2.88
CA ARG A 53 -17.22 16.23 1.72
C ARG A 53 -16.08 15.32 2.10
N PHE A 54 -15.28 15.69 3.10
CA PHE A 54 -14.25 14.80 3.63
C PHE A 54 -14.85 13.49 4.12
N HIS A 55 -15.95 13.57 4.89
CA HIS A 55 -16.61 12.37 5.40
C HIS A 55 -17.23 11.52 4.27
N GLU A 56 -17.92 12.16 3.32
CA GLU A 56 -18.54 11.46 2.18
C GLU A 56 -17.51 10.72 1.31
N ILE A 57 -16.32 11.31 1.10
CA ILE A 57 -15.30 10.77 0.21
C ILE A 57 -14.41 9.75 0.92
N THR A 58 -14.01 10.01 2.18
CA THR A 58 -13.08 9.14 2.93
C THR A 58 -13.76 8.13 3.85
N GLY A 59 -15.07 8.24 4.08
CA GLY A 59 -15.82 7.41 5.03
C GLY A 59 -15.53 7.73 6.50
N MET A 60 -14.73 8.76 6.82
CA MET A 60 -14.37 9.10 8.18
C MET A 60 -14.37 10.61 8.45
N THR A 61 -14.49 11.01 9.71
CA THR A 61 -14.38 12.43 10.07
C THR A 61 -12.92 12.89 10.07
N ILE A 62 -12.67 14.18 9.77
CA ILE A 62 -11.33 14.79 9.85
C ILE A 62 -10.68 14.55 11.22
N LYS A 63 -11.45 14.66 12.30
CA LYS A 63 -10.98 14.42 13.66
C LYS A 63 -10.49 12.99 13.86
N ARG A 64 -11.22 12.00 13.33
CA ARG A 64 -10.83 10.57 13.38
C ARG A 64 -9.57 10.32 12.57
N TYR A 65 -9.49 10.91 11.37
CA TYR A 65 -8.32 10.83 10.52
C TYR A 65 -7.07 11.38 11.24
N LEU A 66 -7.10 12.62 11.72
CA LEU A 66 -6.01 13.25 12.47
C LEU A 66 -5.55 12.41 13.67
N ALA A 67 -6.51 11.93 14.49
CA ALA A 67 -6.18 11.12 15.65
C ALA A 67 -5.47 9.81 15.27
N GLY A 68 -5.95 9.13 14.23
CA GLY A 68 -5.33 7.89 13.73
C GLY A 68 -3.91 8.14 13.20
N ARG A 69 -3.71 9.20 12.40
CA ARG A 69 -2.39 9.52 11.84
C ARG A 69 -1.38 9.91 12.92
N ARG A 70 -1.79 10.66 13.93
CA ARG A 70 -0.95 11.00 15.10
C ARG A 70 -0.57 9.77 15.92
N LEU A 71 -1.52 8.86 16.15
CA LEU A 71 -1.25 7.59 16.84
C LEU A 71 -0.26 6.73 16.05
N ARG A 72 -0.33 6.72 14.71
CA ARG A 72 0.67 6.08 13.86
C ARG A 72 2.06 6.66 14.10
N LEU A 73 2.23 7.99 14.05
CA LEU A 73 3.51 8.64 14.30
C LEU A 73 4.05 8.29 15.69
N ALA A 74 3.18 8.30 16.71
CA ALA A 74 3.57 7.93 18.07
C ALA A 74 3.99 6.46 18.16
N ALA A 75 3.26 5.53 17.52
CA ALA A 75 3.59 4.12 17.53
C ALA A 75 4.94 3.82 16.88
N LEU A 76 5.21 4.42 15.71
CA LEU A 76 6.50 4.27 15.03
C LEU A 76 7.64 4.84 15.87
N ALA A 77 7.47 6.02 16.46
CA ALA A 77 8.49 6.62 17.35
C ALA A 77 8.74 5.76 18.61
N LEU A 78 7.67 5.21 19.21
CA LEU A 78 7.79 4.31 20.37
C LEU A 78 8.58 3.04 20.05
N ARG A 79 8.42 2.51 18.85
CA ARG A 79 9.08 1.28 18.37
C ARG A 79 10.53 1.53 17.97
N ASP A 80 10.79 2.64 17.27
CA ASP A 80 12.04 2.86 16.53
C ASP A 80 13.03 3.78 17.26
N THR A 81 12.63 4.43 18.36
CA THR A 81 13.47 5.40 19.09
C THR A 81 13.40 5.25 20.61
N ASP A 82 14.40 5.78 21.30
CA ASP A 82 14.45 5.87 22.76
C ASP A 82 13.91 7.22 23.30
N GLU A 83 13.27 8.03 22.45
CA GLU A 83 12.68 9.32 22.82
C GLU A 83 11.68 9.14 23.97
N ARG A 84 11.70 10.06 24.96
CA ARG A 84 10.78 9.94 26.11
C ARG A 84 9.31 9.99 25.64
N ILE A 85 8.46 9.18 26.27
CA ILE A 85 7.02 9.08 25.89
C ILE A 85 6.33 10.45 25.97
N ILE A 86 6.73 11.30 26.93
CA ILE A 86 6.19 12.66 27.05
C ILE A 86 6.57 13.52 25.84
N ASP A 87 7.80 13.42 25.35
CA ASP A 87 8.28 14.20 24.20
C ASP A 87 7.58 13.72 22.90
N ILE A 88 7.42 12.41 22.74
CA ILE A 88 6.59 11.84 21.65
C ILE A 88 5.15 12.35 21.72
N ALA A 89 4.54 12.38 22.92
CA ALA A 89 3.18 12.87 23.10
C ALA A 89 3.04 14.31 22.62
N VAL A 90 3.93 15.21 23.10
CA VAL A 90 3.93 16.62 22.72
C VAL A 90 4.16 16.78 21.21
N ARG A 91 5.17 16.11 20.66
CA ARG A 91 5.49 16.15 19.22
C ARG A 91 4.33 15.64 18.34
N CYS A 92 3.58 14.64 18.79
CA CYS A 92 2.41 14.13 18.08
C CYS A 92 1.12 14.93 18.38
N GLY A 93 1.20 16.10 18.99
CA GLY A 93 0.07 17.00 19.21
C GLY A 93 -0.86 16.60 20.37
N TYR A 94 -0.37 15.81 21.34
CA TYR A 94 -1.10 15.50 22.56
C TYR A 94 -0.73 16.49 23.67
N SER A 95 -1.72 16.89 24.46
CA SER A 95 -1.54 17.84 25.55
C SER A 95 -0.72 17.29 26.73
N SER A 96 -0.65 15.96 26.87
CA SER A 96 0.11 15.29 27.92
C SER A 96 0.39 13.82 27.57
N GLN A 97 1.30 13.19 28.32
CA GLN A 97 1.57 11.75 28.21
C GLN A 97 0.32 10.91 28.52
N GLU A 98 -0.50 11.35 29.49
CA GLU A 98 -1.73 10.64 29.87
C GLU A 98 -2.77 10.71 28.74
N ALA A 99 -2.83 11.83 27.99
CA ALA A 99 -3.71 11.96 26.83
C ALA A 99 -3.30 11.00 25.72
N LEU A 100 -2.01 10.91 25.39
CA LEU A 100 -1.48 9.90 24.47
C LEU A 100 -1.79 8.49 24.97
N THR A 101 -1.53 8.21 26.26
CA THR A 101 -1.72 6.86 26.84
C THR A 101 -3.17 6.41 26.70
N ARG A 102 -4.15 7.26 27.02
CA ARG A 102 -5.58 6.94 26.86
C ARG A 102 -5.95 6.70 25.39
N ALA A 103 -5.51 7.57 24.50
CA ALA A 103 -5.79 7.44 23.08
C ALA A 103 -5.18 6.16 22.49
N PHE A 104 -3.93 5.85 22.83
CA PHE A 104 -3.18 4.69 22.39
C PHE A 104 -3.82 3.38 22.90
N GLN A 105 -4.18 3.35 24.18
CA GLN A 105 -4.83 2.18 24.80
C GLN A 105 -6.24 1.95 24.22
N THR A 106 -6.98 2.99 23.95
CA THR A 106 -8.30 2.88 23.30
C THR A 106 -8.19 2.34 21.88
N ALA A 107 -7.16 2.76 21.13
CA ALA A 107 -6.98 2.36 19.73
C ALA A 107 -6.36 0.96 19.58
N PHE A 108 -5.41 0.59 20.43
CA PHE A 108 -4.56 -0.59 20.25
C PHE A 108 -4.61 -1.61 21.41
N GLY A 109 -5.38 -1.35 22.45
CA GLY A 109 -5.54 -2.25 23.59
C GLY A 109 -4.33 -2.36 24.53
N CYS A 110 -3.27 -1.58 24.31
CA CYS A 110 -2.06 -1.59 25.12
C CYS A 110 -1.55 -0.18 25.39
N THR A 111 -0.72 -0.02 26.43
CA THR A 111 -0.11 1.29 26.75
C THR A 111 1.12 1.56 25.88
N PRO A 112 1.49 2.85 25.63
CA PRO A 112 2.73 3.21 24.94
C PRO A 112 3.98 2.55 25.52
N ALA A 113 4.09 2.51 26.86
CA ALA A 113 5.21 1.88 27.55
C ALA A 113 5.26 0.35 27.36
N SER A 114 4.10 -0.32 27.33
CA SER A 114 4.03 -1.76 27.03
C SER A 114 4.40 -2.04 25.58
N TYR A 115 3.87 -1.24 24.64
CA TYR A 115 4.18 -1.36 23.22
C TYR A 115 5.67 -1.16 22.92
N ARG A 116 6.31 -0.15 23.54
CA ARG A 116 7.76 0.08 23.41
C ARG A 116 8.59 -1.12 23.84
N ARG A 117 8.24 -1.74 24.98
CA ARG A 117 8.98 -2.91 25.50
C ARG A 117 8.82 -4.17 24.64
N ASN A 118 7.67 -4.33 24.07
CA ASN A 118 7.32 -5.48 23.26
C ASN A 118 6.38 -5.06 22.13
N PRO A 119 6.91 -4.52 21.02
CA PRO A 119 6.11 -4.14 19.87
C PRO A 119 5.36 -5.35 19.31
N VAL A 120 4.05 -5.22 19.18
CA VAL A 120 3.17 -6.22 18.57
C VAL A 120 2.54 -5.63 17.31
N PRO A 121 2.12 -6.46 16.34
CA PRO A 121 1.37 -5.98 15.18
C PRO A 121 0.11 -5.23 15.61
N ILE A 122 -0.09 -4.02 15.12
CA ILE A 122 -1.25 -3.18 15.39
C ILE A 122 -1.73 -2.51 14.10
N PRO A 123 -3.04 -2.28 13.89
CA PRO A 123 -3.58 -1.66 12.69
C PRO A 123 -3.34 -0.14 12.73
N LEU A 124 -2.18 0.29 12.23
CA LEU A 124 -1.85 1.71 12.11
C LEU A 124 -2.73 2.38 11.04
N SER A 125 -3.21 3.60 11.30
CA SER A 125 -3.93 4.39 10.31
C SER A 125 -3.05 4.69 9.10
N VAL A 126 -3.52 4.36 7.90
CA VAL A 126 -2.81 4.68 6.64
C VAL A 126 -3.25 6.04 6.10
N ARG A 127 -2.39 6.65 5.25
CA ARG A 127 -2.75 7.88 4.54
C ARG A 127 -3.82 7.56 3.51
N GLN A 128 -4.89 8.34 3.52
CA GLN A 128 -5.95 8.21 2.53
C GLN A 128 -5.51 8.78 1.18
N VAL A 129 -5.81 8.05 0.11
CA VAL A 129 -5.61 8.48 -1.27
C VAL A 129 -6.98 8.45 -1.94
N VAL A 130 -7.54 9.64 -2.20
CA VAL A 130 -8.86 9.79 -2.83
C VAL A 130 -8.79 10.09 -4.32
N LEU A 131 -7.62 10.49 -4.82
CA LEU A 131 -7.29 10.56 -6.23
C LEU A 131 -6.61 9.28 -6.68
N SER A 132 -7.39 8.33 -7.21
CA SER A 132 -6.86 7.12 -7.85
C SER A 132 -6.86 7.30 -9.37
N PRO A 133 -5.73 7.07 -10.07
CA PRO A 133 -5.64 7.19 -11.52
C PRO A 133 -6.67 6.35 -12.26
N GLU A 134 -6.92 5.12 -11.79
CA GLU A 134 -7.83 4.16 -12.41
C GLU A 134 -9.29 4.65 -12.38
N TYR A 135 -9.68 5.29 -11.28
CA TYR A 135 -11.02 5.85 -11.11
C TYR A 135 -11.29 6.97 -12.12
N TYR A 136 -10.28 7.82 -12.40
CA TYR A 136 -10.44 9.00 -13.26
C TYR A 136 -10.30 8.69 -14.74
N GLN A 137 -9.47 7.74 -15.13
CA GLN A 137 -9.38 7.28 -16.52
C GLN A 137 -10.72 6.70 -17.00
N ASN A 138 -11.41 5.95 -16.14
CA ASN A 138 -12.72 5.40 -16.44
C ASN A 138 -13.82 6.49 -16.52
N MET A 139 -13.74 7.55 -15.71
CA MET A 139 -14.76 8.61 -15.66
C MET A 139 -14.65 9.62 -16.80
N ARG A 140 -13.44 9.96 -17.23
CA ARG A 140 -13.25 10.99 -18.28
C ARG A 140 -13.55 10.48 -19.68
N GLY A 141 -13.60 9.17 -19.91
CA GLY A 141 -13.70 8.63 -21.26
C GLY A 141 -12.55 9.07 -22.17
N GLU A 142 -11.60 9.79 -21.61
CA GLU A 142 -10.40 10.25 -22.28
C GLU A 142 -9.36 9.14 -22.21
N LYS A 143 -9.19 8.43 -23.30
CA LYS A 143 -7.88 7.86 -23.60
C LYS A 143 -6.93 9.05 -23.80
N THR A 144 -6.43 9.58 -22.71
CA THR A 144 -5.33 10.56 -22.79
C THR A 144 -4.16 9.79 -23.38
N MET A 145 -3.96 9.94 -24.67
CA MET A 145 -2.72 9.49 -25.29
C MET A 145 -1.61 10.29 -24.61
N SER A 146 -0.93 9.65 -23.64
CA SER A 146 0.27 10.21 -23.04
C SER A 146 1.22 10.55 -24.16
N LYS A 147 1.71 11.81 -24.18
CA LYS A 147 2.81 12.20 -25.06
C LYS A 147 4.17 11.69 -24.54
N THR A 148 4.17 11.03 -23.39
CA THR A 148 5.36 10.41 -22.82
C THR A 148 5.66 9.15 -23.63
N VAL A 149 6.82 9.10 -24.24
CA VAL A 149 7.27 7.88 -24.93
C VAL A 149 7.64 6.88 -23.85
N LEU A 150 6.70 5.99 -23.52
CA LEU A 150 6.96 4.90 -22.59
C LEU A 150 8.00 3.93 -23.21
N THR A 151 8.96 3.52 -22.41
CA THR A 151 9.92 2.50 -22.82
C THR A 151 9.24 1.14 -22.98
N GLU A 152 9.86 0.23 -23.73
CA GLU A 152 9.44 -1.16 -23.76
C GLU A 152 9.64 -1.82 -22.39
N ALA A 153 8.80 -2.80 -22.05
CA ALA A 153 9.01 -3.62 -20.87
C ALA A 153 10.23 -4.52 -21.07
N HIS A 154 11.04 -4.67 -20.02
CA HIS A 154 12.31 -5.36 -20.04
C HIS A 154 12.28 -6.63 -19.18
N VAL A 155 13.27 -7.52 -19.39
CA VAL A 155 13.44 -8.75 -18.62
C VAL A 155 14.86 -8.80 -18.04
N LYS A 156 14.97 -9.09 -16.73
CA LYS A 156 16.25 -9.37 -16.05
C LYS A 156 16.12 -10.59 -15.15
N VAL A 157 17.24 -11.10 -14.66
CA VAL A 157 17.27 -12.18 -13.66
C VAL A 157 17.59 -11.58 -12.30
N GLU A 158 16.89 -12.05 -11.27
CA GLU A 158 17.13 -11.70 -9.88
C GLU A 158 17.10 -12.97 -9.01
N PHE A 159 18.00 -13.08 -8.04
CA PHE A 159 17.98 -14.15 -7.05
C PHE A 159 17.29 -13.64 -5.78
N ILE A 160 16.27 -14.36 -5.31
CA ILE A 160 15.62 -14.10 -4.03
C ILE A 160 16.00 -15.24 -3.08
N PRO A 161 16.69 -14.96 -1.96
CA PRO A 161 17.04 -15.97 -0.97
C PRO A 161 15.79 -16.53 -0.28
N ALA A 162 15.97 -17.64 0.44
CA ALA A 162 14.92 -18.20 1.26
C ALA A 162 14.49 -17.20 2.33
N HIS A 163 13.20 -17.02 2.47
CA HIS A 163 12.58 -16.09 3.41
C HIS A 163 11.24 -16.64 3.91
N LYS A 164 10.68 -16.01 4.91
CA LYS A 164 9.27 -16.22 5.27
C LYS A 164 8.42 -15.10 4.67
N TYR A 165 7.19 -15.43 4.36
CA TYR A 165 6.22 -14.43 3.89
C TYR A 165 5.03 -14.41 4.84
N LEU A 166 4.76 -13.24 5.40
CA LEU A 166 3.64 -12.95 6.29
C LEU A 166 2.56 -12.22 5.50
N GLY A 167 1.40 -12.84 5.30
CA GLY A 167 0.38 -12.25 4.44
C GLY A 167 -0.98 -12.93 4.52
N ILE A 168 -1.86 -12.47 3.65
CA ILE A 168 -3.21 -12.99 3.45
C ILE A 168 -3.28 -13.58 2.04
N TRP A 169 -3.62 -14.86 1.94
CA TRP A 169 -3.85 -15.53 0.65
C TRP A 169 -5.35 -15.63 0.38
N SER A 170 -5.71 -15.44 -0.88
CA SER A 170 -7.09 -15.66 -1.33
C SER A 170 -7.19 -17.01 -2.03
N ASP A 171 -8.30 -17.69 -1.87
CA ASP A 171 -8.59 -18.94 -2.59
C ASP A 171 -9.23 -18.69 -3.95
N ASN A 172 -9.75 -17.48 -4.21
CA ASN A 172 -10.56 -17.19 -5.39
C ASN A 172 -10.20 -15.86 -6.08
N ALA A 173 -9.54 -14.91 -5.42
CA ALA A 173 -9.16 -13.64 -6.05
C ALA A 173 -8.05 -13.87 -7.09
N LYS A 174 -8.25 -13.38 -8.30
CA LYS A 174 -7.29 -13.50 -9.40
C LYS A 174 -6.39 -12.28 -9.55
N GLY A 175 -6.75 -11.16 -8.93
CA GLY A 175 -6.00 -9.92 -8.99
C GLY A 175 -6.32 -8.97 -7.85
N TYR A 176 -5.75 -7.77 -7.93
CA TYR A 176 -5.83 -6.74 -6.91
C TYR A 176 -7.29 -6.34 -6.58
N GLY A 177 -8.10 -6.05 -7.59
CA GLY A 177 -9.48 -5.61 -7.38
C GLY A 177 -10.33 -6.66 -6.66
N ASP A 178 -10.24 -7.93 -7.09
CA ASP A 178 -10.98 -9.04 -6.45
C ASP A 178 -10.52 -9.27 -5.02
N PHE A 179 -9.20 -9.13 -4.77
CA PHE A 179 -8.62 -9.35 -3.45
C PHE A 179 -9.16 -8.36 -2.41
N TRP A 180 -9.32 -7.10 -2.79
CA TRP A 180 -9.76 -6.06 -1.86
C TRP A 180 -11.28 -5.98 -1.64
N GLN A 181 -12.08 -6.71 -2.44
CA GLN A 181 -13.52 -6.74 -2.22
C GLN A 181 -13.87 -7.29 -0.82
N GLY A 182 -14.54 -6.47 -0.02
CA GLY A 182 -14.98 -6.83 1.33
C GLY A 182 -13.88 -6.92 2.39
N ARG A 183 -12.63 -6.52 2.08
CA ARG A 183 -11.52 -6.46 3.04
C ARG A 183 -11.27 -5.02 3.52
N ASP A 184 -10.92 -4.89 4.78
CA ASP A 184 -10.47 -3.63 5.37
C ASP A 184 -9.00 -3.37 4.99
N CYS A 185 -8.81 -2.64 3.89
CA CYS A 185 -7.49 -2.26 3.39
C CYS A 185 -6.69 -1.49 4.44
N ASP A 186 -7.31 -0.55 5.16
CA ASP A 186 -6.62 0.27 6.16
C ASP A 186 -6.07 -0.57 7.30
N SER A 187 -6.85 -1.53 7.80
CA SER A 187 -6.43 -2.43 8.86
C SER A 187 -5.28 -3.35 8.41
N ILE A 188 -5.37 -3.94 7.22
CA ILE A 188 -4.36 -4.84 6.66
C ILE A 188 -3.05 -4.08 6.39
N CYS A 189 -3.13 -2.98 5.65
CA CYS A 189 -1.97 -2.16 5.31
C CYS A 189 -1.31 -1.56 6.56
N GLY A 190 -2.12 -1.06 7.50
CA GLY A 190 -1.62 -0.53 8.77
C GLY A 190 -0.93 -1.59 9.64
N THR A 191 -1.39 -2.83 9.60
CA THR A 191 -0.73 -3.96 10.29
C THR A 191 0.63 -4.26 9.66
N ILE A 192 0.73 -4.30 8.33
CA ILE A 192 2.01 -4.47 7.61
C ILE A 192 2.96 -3.31 7.96
N ASP A 193 2.49 -2.07 7.96
CA ASP A 193 3.27 -0.89 8.33
C ASP A 193 3.83 -0.97 9.76
N SER A 194 3.06 -1.54 10.69
CA SER A 194 3.52 -1.71 12.08
C SER A 194 4.70 -2.68 12.21
N LEU A 195 4.92 -3.52 11.20
CA LEU A 195 6.00 -4.52 11.11
C LEU A 195 7.13 -4.10 10.15
N SER A 196 7.15 -2.85 9.67
CA SER A 196 8.13 -2.39 8.69
C SER A 196 9.58 -2.53 9.16
N ASN A 197 9.85 -2.52 10.47
CA ASN A 197 11.18 -2.72 11.07
C ASN A 197 11.71 -4.15 10.98
N VAL A 198 10.85 -5.14 10.69
CA VAL A 198 11.21 -6.56 10.50
C VAL A 198 10.95 -7.03 9.07
N SER A 199 10.71 -6.09 8.14
CA SER A 199 10.52 -6.40 6.73
C SER A 199 11.80 -6.98 6.11
N ASP A 200 11.64 -7.96 5.24
CA ASP A 200 12.72 -8.41 4.37
C ASP A 200 13.18 -7.28 3.45
N ILE A 201 14.48 -7.26 3.12
CA ILE A 201 15.07 -6.18 2.29
C ILE A 201 14.80 -6.36 0.79
N ILE A 202 14.45 -7.57 0.35
CA ILE A 202 14.20 -7.91 -1.06
C ILE A 202 12.71 -8.01 -1.32
N VAL A 203 11.98 -8.69 -0.42
CA VAL A 203 10.53 -8.81 -0.44
C VAL A 203 9.96 -7.89 0.64
N THR A 204 10.00 -6.60 0.37
CA THR A 204 9.62 -5.55 1.33
C THR A 204 8.12 -5.58 1.68
N GLY A 205 7.72 -4.71 2.60
CA GLY A 205 6.30 -4.52 2.93
C GLY A 205 5.45 -4.13 1.72
N HIS A 206 4.16 -4.43 1.79
CA HIS A 206 3.20 -4.17 0.70
C HIS A 206 3.52 -4.88 -0.63
N THR A 207 4.19 -6.02 -0.54
CA THR A 207 4.45 -6.87 -1.70
C THR A 207 3.27 -7.81 -1.93
N ALA A 208 2.71 -7.75 -3.11
CA ALA A 208 1.63 -8.64 -3.55
C ALA A 208 2.16 -9.73 -4.49
N GLY A 209 1.27 -10.62 -4.92
CA GLY A 209 1.62 -11.58 -5.97
C GLY A 209 0.59 -12.68 -6.18
N TRP A 210 1.03 -13.72 -6.84
CA TRP A 210 0.18 -14.87 -7.18
C TRP A 210 0.84 -16.17 -6.74
N LYS A 211 0.06 -17.04 -6.10
CA LYS A 211 0.42 -18.43 -5.83
C LYS A 211 -0.38 -19.34 -6.73
N LYS A 212 0.31 -20.23 -7.44
CA LYS A 212 -0.32 -21.26 -8.26
C LYS A 212 -0.79 -22.40 -7.37
N VAL A 213 -2.09 -22.71 -7.45
CA VAL A 213 -2.72 -23.82 -6.72
C VAL A 213 -3.63 -24.56 -7.72
N ASN A 214 -3.41 -25.86 -7.90
CA ASN A 214 -4.18 -26.70 -8.84
C ASN A 214 -4.23 -26.15 -10.28
N GLY A 215 -3.12 -25.52 -10.72
CA GLY A 215 -3.02 -24.93 -12.06
C GLY A 215 -3.54 -23.50 -12.19
N GLU A 216 -4.20 -22.96 -11.17
CA GLU A 216 -4.74 -21.60 -11.15
C GLU A 216 -3.91 -20.67 -10.26
N TYR A 217 -3.84 -19.38 -10.65
CA TYR A 217 -3.18 -18.35 -9.87
C TYR A 217 -4.17 -17.64 -8.96
N ASN A 218 -3.89 -17.64 -7.67
CA ASN A 218 -4.66 -16.94 -6.64
C ASN A 218 -3.81 -15.84 -6.02
N TYR A 219 -4.41 -14.67 -5.85
CA TYR A 219 -3.74 -13.47 -5.39
C TYR A 219 -3.49 -13.49 -3.88
N PHE A 220 -2.40 -12.90 -3.45
CA PHE A 220 -2.06 -12.68 -2.04
C PHE A 220 -1.48 -11.27 -1.83
N TYR A 221 -1.48 -10.83 -0.57
CA TYR A 221 -0.94 -9.54 -0.18
C TYR A 221 -0.30 -9.60 1.20
N GLY A 222 0.86 -8.96 1.38
CA GLY A 222 1.57 -8.98 2.65
C GLY A 222 2.99 -8.43 2.57
N MET A 223 3.92 -9.11 3.24
CA MET A 223 5.32 -8.73 3.32
C MET A 223 6.24 -9.95 3.50
N GLY A 224 7.44 -9.86 2.96
CA GLY A 224 8.51 -10.77 3.34
C GLY A 224 9.07 -10.41 4.71
N VAL A 225 9.45 -11.43 5.45
CA VAL A 225 10.19 -11.31 6.71
C VAL A 225 11.39 -12.25 6.69
N PRO A 226 12.46 -11.99 7.46
CA PRO A 226 13.63 -12.87 7.51
C PRO A 226 13.27 -14.33 7.84
N SER A 227 14.08 -15.26 7.40
CA SER A 227 13.86 -16.70 7.60
C SER A 227 13.83 -17.12 9.08
N ASP A 228 14.48 -16.37 9.96
CA ASP A 228 14.51 -16.55 11.42
C ASP A 228 13.37 -15.81 12.14
N TYR A 229 12.49 -15.12 11.42
CA TYR A 229 11.35 -14.42 12.03
C TYR A 229 10.51 -15.36 12.88
N ASN A 230 10.31 -14.97 14.14
CA ASN A 230 9.52 -15.69 15.16
C ASN A 230 8.53 -14.78 15.89
N GLY A 231 8.25 -13.59 15.32
CA GLY A 231 7.31 -12.63 15.88
C GLY A 231 5.87 -13.11 15.84
N LYS A 232 4.99 -12.33 16.45
CA LYS A 232 3.56 -12.61 16.50
C LYS A 232 2.95 -12.52 15.09
N ILE A 233 2.16 -13.53 14.73
CA ILE A 233 1.35 -13.50 13.50
C ILE A 233 0.06 -12.74 13.78
N PRO A 234 -0.29 -11.68 13.02
CA PRO A 234 -1.53 -10.96 13.18
C PRO A 234 -2.75 -11.82 12.88
N GLU A 235 -3.89 -11.47 13.46
CA GLU A 235 -5.15 -12.14 13.13
C GLU A 235 -5.47 -12.02 11.63
N GLY A 236 -5.86 -13.13 11.03
CA GLY A 236 -6.16 -13.22 9.59
C GLY A 236 -4.94 -13.32 8.67
N PHE A 237 -3.72 -13.26 9.22
CA PHE A 237 -2.49 -13.48 8.47
C PHE A 237 -1.98 -14.91 8.64
N GLU A 238 -1.23 -15.38 7.65
CA GLU A 238 -0.48 -16.64 7.70
C GLU A 238 1.01 -16.34 7.52
N LEU A 239 1.86 -17.22 8.07
CA LEU A 239 3.30 -17.20 7.85
C LEU A 239 3.67 -18.44 7.04
N ARG A 240 4.26 -18.24 5.87
CA ARG A 240 4.70 -19.33 4.97
C ARG A 240 6.19 -19.23 4.68
N GLU A 241 6.85 -20.37 4.62
CA GLU A 241 8.25 -20.48 4.22
C GLU A 241 8.34 -20.51 2.69
N ILE A 242 9.18 -19.64 2.13
CA ILE A 242 9.41 -19.53 0.69
C ILE A 242 10.86 -19.90 0.42
N PRO A 243 11.13 -20.96 -0.33
CA PRO A 243 12.50 -21.35 -0.64
C PRO A 243 13.17 -20.36 -1.57
N ALA A 244 14.50 -20.35 -1.55
CA ALA A 244 15.31 -19.55 -2.47
C ALA A 244 15.04 -19.94 -3.92
N SER A 245 14.96 -18.95 -4.80
CA SER A 245 14.81 -19.20 -6.24
C SER A 245 15.39 -18.04 -7.07
N TYR A 246 15.75 -18.35 -8.31
CA TYR A 246 15.93 -17.32 -9.32
C TYR A 246 14.58 -16.91 -9.88
N TYR A 247 14.46 -15.63 -10.26
CA TYR A 247 13.25 -15.05 -10.84
C TYR A 247 13.57 -14.36 -12.16
N LEU A 248 12.73 -14.54 -13.15
CA LEU A 248 12.63 -13.60 -14.25
C LEU A 248 11.79 -12.41 -13.79
N VAL A 249 12.41 -11.24 -13.84
CA VAL A 249 11.76 -9.97 -13.48
C VAL A 249 11.40 -9.24 -14.76
N PHE A 250 10.12 -9.14 -15.01
CA PHE A 250 9.54 -8.36 -16.10
C PHE A 250 9.24 -6.98 -15.55
N PHE A 251 9.78 -5.93 -16.15
CA PHE A 251 9.68 -4.61 -15.54
C PHE A 251 9.60 -3.46 -16.54
N HIS A 252 8.95 -2.40 -16.13
CA HIS A 252 9.04 -1.06 -16.68
C HIS A 252 9.70 -0.14 -15.63
N PRO A 253 10.66 0.73 -16.02
CA PRO A 253 11.27 1.68 -15.09
C PRO A 253 10.25 2.68 -14.56
N THR A 254 10.70 3.65 -13.79
CA THR A 254 9.86 4.71 -13.20
C THR A 254 9.01 5.43 -14.26
N TYR A 255 7.79 5.80 -13.89
CA TYR A 255 6.81 6.43 -14.76
C TYR A 255 5.86 7.34 -13.98
N ASP A 256 5.11 8.19 -14.67
CA ASP A 256 4.05 9.01 -14.08
C ASP A 256 2.85 8.14 -13.74
N TYR A 257 2.69 7.83 -12.45
CA TYR A 257 1.62 6.97 -11.96
C TYR A 257 0.22 7.48 -12.35
N LEU A 258 -0.01 8.80 -12.28
CA LEU A 258 -1.32 9.38 -12.56
C LEU A 258 -1.71 9.28 -14.04
N LYS A 259 -0.73 9.22 -14.94
CA LYS A 259 -0.98 9.22 -16.39
C LYS A 259 -0.85 7.85 -17.02
N ASP A 260 0.16 7.10 -16.62
CA ASP A 260 0.65 5.97 -17.40
C ASP A 260 0.44 4.61 -16.74
N ASN A 261 -0.12 4.57 -15.49
CA ASN A 261 -0.19 3.35 -14.69
C ASN A 261 -0.86 2.18 -15.41
N GLY A 262 -2.04 2.37 -15.99
CA GLY A 262 -2.78 1.29 -16.65
C GLY A 262 -2.04 0.75 -17.88
N GLU A 263 -1.38 1.62 -18.66
CA GLU A 263 -0.62 1.20 -19.84
C GLU A 263 0.65 0.46 -19.45
N VAL A 264 1.40 0.97 -18.44
CA VAL A 264 2.63 0.33 -17.94
C VAL A 264 2.33 -1.04 -17.35
N MET A 265 1.34 -1.13 -16.48
CA MET A 265 0.91 -2.42 -15.91
C MET A 265 0.55 -3.41 -17.02
N GLY A 266 -0.32 -3.01 -17.97
CA GLY A 266 -0.73 -3.87 -19.07
C GLY A 266 0.43 -4.36 -19.93
N ARG A 267 1.44 -3.53 -20.22
CA ARG A 267 2.65 -3.93 -20.98
C ARG A 267 3.46 -4.98 -20.23
N VAL A 268 3.73 -4.77 -18.95
CA VAL A 268 4.54 -5.69 -18.13
C VAL A 268 3.79 -7.01 -17.91
N GLU A 269 2.51 -6.95 -17.60
CA GLU A 269 1.66 -8.13 -17.41
C GLU A 269 1.57 -8.96 -18.68
N ASN A 270 1.33 -8.33 -19.82
CA ASN A 270 1.29 -9.02 -21.10
C ASN A 270 2.62 -9.73 -21.39
N LEU A 271 3.75 -9.03 -21.20
CA LEU A 271 5.07 -9.63 -21.38
C LEU A 271 5.29 -10.79 -20.40
N ALA A 272 4.99 -10.59 -19.12
CA ALA A 272 5.25 -11.59 -18.09
C ALA A 272 4.43 -12.87 -18.28
N TRP A 273 3.12 -12.74 -18.50
CA TRP A 273 2.22 -13.90 -18.55
C TRP A 273 2.28 -14.65 -19.88
N ASN A 274 2.67 -14.00 -20.98
CA ASN A 274 2.82 -14.64 -22.30
C ASN A 274 4.28 -15.00 -22.63
N TYR A 275 5.22 -14.88 -21.68
CA TYR A 275 6.64 -15.15 -21.94
C TYR A 275 6.90 -16.64 -22.16
N ASP A 276 7.51 -16.96 -23.27
CA ASP A 276 7.93 -18.32 -23.62
C ASP A 276 9.29 -18.66 -22.97
N ILE A 277 9.24 -19.29 -21.79
CA ILE A 277 10.42 -19.67 -21.02
C ILE A 277 11.36 -20.62 -21.80
N SER A 278 10.86 -21.36 -22.80
CA SER A 278 11.68 -22.27 -23.59
C SER A 278 12.76 -21.54 -24.39
N LYS A 279 12.58 -20.26 -24.67
CA LYS A 279 13.53 -19.39 -25.37
C LYS A 279 14.59 -18.79 -24.44
N PHE A 280 14.38 -18.86 -23.11
CA PHE A 280 15.31 -18.30 -22.16
C PHE A 280 16.46 -19.28 -21.86
N GLY A 281 17.70 -18.77 -21.82
CA GLY A 281 18.89 -19.54 -21.45
C GLY A 281 19.15 -20.78 -22.31
N GLY A 282 18.71 -20.75 -23.58
CA GLY A 282 18.81 -21.92 -24.49
C GLY A 282 17.92 -23.08 -24.08
N GLY A 283 16.79 -22.81 -23.44
CA GLY A 283 15.81 -23.83 -23.06
C GLY A 283 16.15 -24.65 -21.81
N LYS A 284 17.16 -24.22 -21.05
CA LYS A 284 17.63 -24.91 -19.84
C LYS A 284 16.76 -24.67 -18.61
N TYR A 285 15.83 -23.72 -18.66
CA TYR A 285 15.03 -23.31 -17.53
C TYR A 285 13.54 -23.68 -17.73
N GLU A 286 12.86 -23.85 -16.62
CA GLU A 286 11.41 -23.99 -16.54
C GLU A 286 10.85 -23.15 -15.38
N TRP A 287 9.53 -22.92 -15.37
CA TRP A 287 8.86 -22.21 -14.28
C TRP A 287 8.90 -23.03 -12.97
N ASN A 288 9.17 -22.35 -11.85
CA ASN A 288 9.21 -22.95 -10.51
C ASN A 288 7.97 -22.55 -9.68
N GLU A 289 6.85 -22.26 -10.33
CA GLU A 289 5.66 -21.65 -9.74
C GLU A 289 4.82 -22.60 -8.87
N ASP A 290 5.04 -23.90 -8.99
CA ASP A 290 4.42 -24.89 -8.09
C ASP A 290 5.05 -24.87 -6.69
N VAL A 291 6.32 -24.49 -6.59
CA VAL A 291 7.09 -24.39 -5.34
C VAL A 291 7.10 -22.96 -4.81
N CYS A 292 7.58 -22.03 -5.61
CA CYS A 292 7.67 -20.62 -5.26
C CYS A 292 6.46 -19.82 -5.77
N GLN A 293 6.24 -18.66 -5.20
CA GLN A 293 5.18 -17.74 -5.61
C GLN A 293 5.72 -16.65 -6.55
N CYS A 294 4.85 -16.10 -7.40
CA CYS A 294 5.15 -14.91 -8.19
C CYS A 294 4.97 -13.67 -7.33
N TYR A 295 5.77 -12.63 -7.56
CA TYR A 295 5.65 -11.37 -6.85
C TYR A 295 5.29 -10.22 -7.78
N GLN A 296 4.64 -9.22 -7.23
CA GLN A 296 4.33 -7.94 -7.84
C GLN A 296 4.97 -6.82 -7.01
N ARG A 297 5.81 -5.99 -7.63
CA ARG A 297 6.35 -4.78 -7.03
C ARG A 297 5.81 -3.57 -7.77
N HIS A 298 5.14 -2.69 -7.05
CA HIS A 298 4.49 -1.52 -7.60
C HIS A 298 4.97 -0.26 -6.88
N TYR A 299 6.06 0.29 -7.35
CA TYR A 299 6.71 1.50 -6.82
C TYR A 299 7.01 2.48 -7.96
N PRO A 300 5.98 3.15 -8.54
CA PRO A 300 6.08 3.90 -9.80
C PRO A 300 7.22 4.92 -9.85
N GLU A 301 7.45 5.63 -8.75
CA GLU A 301 8.45 6.70 -8.66
C GLU A 301 9.88 6.21 -8.34
N VAL A 302 10.03 4.98 -7.86
CA VAL A 302 11.32 4.45 -7.36
C VAL A 302 11.84 3.30 -8.19
N LEU A 303 11.00 2.30 -8.46
CA LEU A 303 11.36 1.06 -9.16
C LEU A 303 10.52 0.80 -10.41
N GLY A 304 9.47 1.58 -10.63
CA GLY A 304 8.49 1.30 -11.66
C GLY A 304 7.52 0.18 -11.28
N TYR A 305 7.10 -0.60 -12.26
CA TYR A 305 6.23 -1.76 -12.08
C TYR A 305 6.94 -3.05 -12.48
N GLN A 306 6.86 -4.08 -11.66
CA GLN A 306 7.59 -5.34 -11.85
C GLN A 306 6.69 -6.54 -11.53
N ILE A 307 6.78 -7.58 -12.38
CA ILE A 307 6.29 -8.94 -12.11
C ILE A 307 7.48 -9.88 -12.07
N LEU A 308 7.58 -10.66 -11.01
CA LEU A 308 8.65 -11.61 -10.74
C LEU A 308 8.08 -13.02 -10.84
N ARG A 309 8.57 -13.82 -11.78
CA ARG A 309 8.18 -15.21 -11.95
C ARG A 309 9.35 -16.14 -11.64
N PRO A 310 9.18 -17.12 -10.71
CA PRO A 310 10.26 -17.99 -10.29
C PRO A 310 10.62 -19.00 -11.37
N ILE A 311 11.94 -19.28 -11.50
CA ILE A 311 12.49 -20.23 -12.46
C ILE A 311 13.45 -21.20 -11.76
N LYS A 312 13.61 -22.38 -12.35
CA LYS A 312 14.62 -23.39 -11.96
C LYS A 312 15.25 -24.02 -13.20
N LEU A 313 16.41 -24.64 -13.01
CA LEU A 313 17.01 -25.51 -14.02
C LEU A 313 16.14 -26.77 -14.20
N LYS A 314 16.03 -27.23 -15.44
CA LYS A 314 15.40 -28.52 -15.78
C LYS A 314 16.19 -29.69 -15.25
#